data_03f600cdded03007ca061fe05cebd5ea
#
_entry.id   03f600cdded03007ca061fe05cebd5ea
#
_cell.length_a   1.000
_cell.length_b   1.000
_cell.length_c   1.000
_cell.angle_alpha   90.00
_cell.angle_beta   90.00
_cell.angle_gamma   90.00
#
_symmetry.space_group_name_H-M   'P 1'
#
loop_
_entity.id
_entity.type
_entity.pdbx_description
1 polymer ?
#
loop_
_entity_poly.entity_id
_entity_poly.type
_entity_poly.pdbx_seq_one_letter_code
_entity_poly.pdbx_strand_id
1 'polypeptide(L)'
;MATPKRRLEEPSEIETKISFVDGLENRLVYRGIDVGSLAEHSNYEEVAYLLLHGSLPSQPQLDEFKRKMAVNRRIPAGVVTLIGSLPHSAAPMDVLRTAVSAMAMFDRKADSRESLVQTAIELIAQAPTIVTTYHHIRNSRLSIEPDPRLGHAANFLFTLKGIEPDEQDARALDVCWVLHADHGLNASTFAARVTASAQSDMYAALTTAIGTLKGTIHGGANQKVMEMLLDIRDLNRVEEYLGNLLKHERKIPGFGHRIYKGEDPRVSYLRRLAETLCEKTRNMHWFELSNKLEETVIREKGLYPNMDFYSAPLYYALGIPVDMFTTMFACSRMAGWTGHIIEQYELNRLIRPLGDYVGSLKREYVPIENRK
;
A
#
# COMPACT_ATOMS: atom_id res chain seq x y z
N MET A 1 -1.77 -14.11 48.24
CA MET A 1 -2.55 -12.87 48.00
C MET A 1 -2.53 -12.62 46.49
N ALA A 2 -3.67 -12.72 45.82
CA ALA A 2 -3.79 -12.47 44.39
C ALA A 2 -3.63 -10.98 44.14
N THR A 3 -2.69 -10.62 43.28
CA THR A 3 -2.48 -9.24 42.82
C THR A 3 -3.78 -8.79 42.09
N PRO A 4 -4.36 -7.63 42.45
CA PRO A 4 -5.57 -7.16 41.80
C PRO A 4 -5.26 -7.01 40.32
N LYS A 5 -6.02 -7.71 39.47
CA LYS A 5 -6.04 -7.46 38.02
C LYS A 5 -6.46 -6.00 37.81
N ARG A 6 -5.50 -5.10 37.61
CA ARG A 6 -5.78 -3.76 37.11
C ARG A 6 -6.48 -3.94 35.76
N ARG A 7 -7.76 -3.58 35.67
CA ARG A 7 -8.44 -3.46 34.39
C ARG A 7 -7.56 -2.56 33.54
N LEU A 8 -7.01 -3.12 32.46
CA LEU A 8 -6.41 -2.33 31.41
C LEU A 8 -7.49 -1.35 30.96
N GLU A 9 -7.21 -0.07 30.99
CA GLU A 9 -7.99 0.87 30.21
C GLU A 9 -8.01 0.32 28.79
N GLU A 10 -9.18 0.18 28.19
CA GLU A 10 -9.33 -0.28 26.83
C GLU A 10 -8.36 0.53 25.96
N PRO A 11 -7.72 -0.09 24.94
CA PRO A 11 -6.81 0.63 24.08
C PRO A 11 -7.54 1.87 23.61
N SER A 12 -6.99 3.05 23.89
CA SER A 12 -7.62 4.32 23.56
C SER A 12 -8.01 4.28 22.10
N GLU A 13 -9.31 4.34 21.82
CA GLU A 13 -9.82 4.40 20.46
C GLU A 13 -9.15 5.59 19.77
N ILE A 14 -8.49 5.30 18.63
CA ILE A 14 -7.87 6.34 17.83
C ILE A 14 -8.94 6.84 16.88
N GLU A 15 -9.42 8.04 17.10
CA GLU A 15 -10.37 8.69 16.21
C GLU A 15 -9.73 9.01 14.86
N THR A 16 -10.51 8.85 13.80
CA THR A 16 -10.12 9.23 12.44
C THR A 16 -11.32 9.69 11.63
N LYS A 17 -11.11 10.71 10.79
CA LYS A 17 -12.06 11.21 9.80
C LYS A 17 -11.64 10.83 8.37
N ILE A 18 -10.56 10.06 8.22
CA ILE A 18 -9.97 9.74 6.89
C ILE A 18 -10.80 8.66 6.19
N SER A 19 -11.04 7.54 6.86
CA SER A 19 -11.83 6.45 6.28
C SER A 19 -12.54 5.62 7.33
N PHE A 20 -13.59 4.94 6.88
CA PHE A 20 -14.38 4.01 7.68
C PHE A 20 -14.46 2.66 6.97
N VAL A 21 -14.22 1.59 7.72
CA VAL A 21 -14.26 0.20 7.24
C VAL A 21 -15.34 -0.53 8.01
N ASP A 22 -16.44 -0.89 7.35
CA ASP A 22 -17.52 -1.67 7.93
C ASP A 22 -17.37 -3.15 7.52
N GLY A 23 -17.07 -3.99 8.50
CA GLY A 23 -16.89 -5.42 8.27
C GLY A 23 -18.19 -6.21 8.17
N LEU A 24 -19.31 -5.66 8.66
CA LEU A 24 -20.62 -6.32 8.63
C LEU A 24 -21.31 -6.03 7.28
N GLU A 25 -21.31 -4.77 6.87
CA GLU A 25 -21.91 -4.33 5.61
C GLU A 25 -20.94 -4.43 4.42
N ASN A 26 -19.71 -4.94 4.64
CA ASN A 26 -18.66 -5.01 3.61
C ASN A 26 -18.49 -3.68 2.86
N ARG A 27 -18.31 -2.59 3.62
CA ARG A 27 -18.28 -1.23 3.09
C ARG A 27 -16.96 -0.54 3.41
N LEU A 28 -16.45 0.22 2.46
CA LEU A 28 -15.29 1.10 2.62
C LEU A 28 -15.66 2.52 2.18
N VAL A 29 -15.33 3.49 3.02
CA VAL A 29 -15.67 4.90 2.80
C VAL A 29 -14.44 5.75 3.01
N TYR A 30 -14.14 6.68 2.09
CA TYR A 30 -13.11 7.71 2.24
C TYR A 30 -13.78 9.07 2.47
N ARG A 31 -13.53 9.72 3.61
CA ARG A 31 -14.09 11.03 3.96
C ARG A 31 -15.61 11.12 3.75
N GLY A 32 -16.35 10.04 4.01
CA GLY A 32 -17.78 9.98 3.86
C GLY A 32 -18.30 9.52 2.49
N ILE A 33 -17.42 9.33 1.50
CA ILE A 33 -17.76 8.89 0.14
C ILE A 33 -17.43 7.42 -0.03
N ASP A 34 -18.37 6.66 -0.57
CA ASP A 34 -18.19 5.23 -0.85
C ASP A 34 -17.07 4.99 -1.88
N VAL A 35 -16.21 4.01 -1.60
CA VAL A 35 -15.04 3.71 -2.44
C VAL A 35 -15.42 3.28 -3.85
N GLY A 36 -16.55 2.59 -4.01
CA GLY A 36 -17.07 2.20 -5.32
C GLY A 36 -17.42 3.42 -6.17
N SER A 37 -18.12 4.40 -5.59
CA SER A 37 -18.42 5.67 -6.28
C SER A 37 -17.15 6.40 -6.70
N LEU A 38 -16.12 6.41 -5.84
CA LEU A 38 -14.83 7.01 -6.19
C LEU A 38 -14.12 6.24 -7.31
N ALA A 39 -14.17 4.91 -7.31
CA ALA A 39 -13.59 4.08 -8.36
C ALA A 39 -14.27 4.31 -9.73
N GLU A 40 -15.57 4.57 -9.75
CA GLU A 40 -16.32 4.78 -10.99
C GLU A 40 -16.15 6.20 -11.55
N HIS A 41 -16.19 7.22 -10.70
CA HIS A 41 -16.36 8.61 -11.13
C HIS A 41 -15.15 9.51 -10.88
N SER A 42 -14.18 9.06 -10.08
CA SER A 42 -13.02 9.86 -9.69
C SER A 42 -11.72 9.33 -10.32
N ASN A 43 -10.61 9.99 -10.00
CA ASN A 43 -9.25 9.58 -10.32
C ASN A 43 -8.38 9.65 -9.07
N TYR A 44 -7.18 9.08 -9.15
CA TYR A 44 -6.30 8.99 -7.97
C TYR A 44 -5.91 10.35 -7.40
N GLU A 45 -5.65 11.35 -8.25
CA GLU A 45 -5.30 12.70 -7.79
C GLU A 45 -6.45 13.36 -7.03
N GLU A 46 -7.70 13.17 -7.49
CA GLU A 46 -8.88 13.68 -6.79
C GLU A 46 -9.09 12.98 -5.44
N VAL A 47 -8.87 11.66 -5.38
CA VAL A 47 -8.93 10.90 -4.12
C VAL A 47 -7.80 11.29 -3.17
N ALA A 48 -6.59 11.51 -3.67
CA ALA A 48 -5.48 12.03 -2.87
C ALA A 48 -5.82 13.41 -2.29
N TYR A 49 -6.39 14.30 -3.10
CA TYR A 49 -6.89 15.59 -2.62
C TYR A 49 -7.94 15.42 -1.51
N LEU A 50 -8.94 14.56 -1.75
CA LEU A 50 -10.00 14.27 -0.78
C LEU A 50 -9.43 13.80 0.57
N LEU A 51 -8.47 12.87 0.55
CA LEU A 51 -7.87 12.32 1.78
C LEU A 51 -7.07 13.39 2.56
N LEU A 52 -6.37 14.28 1.86
CA LEU A 52 -5.56 15.35 2.46
C LEU A 52 -6.40 16.53 2.96
N HIS A 53 -7.42 16.94 2.20
CA HIS A 53 -8.19 18.17 2.46
C HIS A 53 -9.56 17.92 3.10
N GLY A 54 -10.09 16.71 3.04
CA GLY A 54 -11.35 16.29 3.69
C GLY A 54 -12.61 16.49 2.86
N SER A 55 -12.51 17.08 1.66
CA SER A 55 -13.62 17.27 0.71
C SER A 55 -13.12 17.12 -0.73
N LEU A 56 -14.01 16.80 -1.66
CA LEU A 56 -13.69 16.81 -3.08
C LEU A 56 -13.30 18.21 -3.55
N PRO A 57 -12.33 18.31 -4.48
CA PRO A 57 -11.92 19.59 -5.04
C PRO A 57 -12.96 20.15 -6.02
N SER A 58 -13.05 21.47 -6.14
CA SER A 58 -13.59 22.10 -7.34
C SER A 58 -12.65 21.88 -8.54
N GLN A 59 -13.12 22.08 -9.78
CA GLN A 59 -12.27 21.89 -10.96
C GLN A 59 -10.96 22.70 -10.90
N PRO A 60 -10.96 24.01 -10.55
CA PRO A 60 -9.71 24.75 -10.41
C PRO A 60 -8.76 24.20 -9.34
N GLN A 61 -9.31 23.69 -8.22
CA GLN A 61 -8.51 23.07 -7.16
C GLN A 61 -7.88 21.74 -7.61
N LEU A 62 -8.62 20.93 -8.36
CA LEU A 62 -8.11 19.68 -8.93
C LEU A 62 -7.01 19.94 -9.94
N ASP A 63 -7.20 20.92 -10.84
CA ASP A 63 -6.22 21.28 -11.84
C ASP A 63 -4.91 21.76 -11.20
N GLU A 64 -5.01 22.60 -10.17
CA GLU A 64 -3.84 23.07 -9.41
C GLU A 64 -3.16 21.92 -8.64
N PHE A 65 -3.93 21.00 -8.06
CA PHE A 65 -3.39 19.84 -7.36
C PHE A 65 -2.65 18.90 -8.32
N LYS A 66 -3.24 18.59 -9.48
CA LYS A 66 -2.61 17.82 -10.55
C LYS A 66 -1.32 18.46 -11.02
N ARG A 67 -1.34 19.77 -11.22
CA ARG A 67 -0.13 20.54 -11.58
C ARG A 67 0.95 20.44 -10.51
N LYS A 68 0.59 20.58 -9.23
CA LYS A 68 1.53 20.43 -8.11
C LYS A 68 2.12 19.03 -8.08
N MET A 69 1.31 17.99 -8.21
CA MET A 69 1.83 16.62 -8.28
C MET A 69 2.79 16.45 -9.47
N ALA A 70 2.39 16.92 -10.66
CA ALA A 70 3.17 16.72 -11.89
C ALA A 70 4.57 17.37 -11.81
N VAL A 71 4.69 18.60 -11.31
CA VAL A 71 5.98 19.30 -11.20
C VAL A 71 6.88 18.75 -10.10
N ASN A 72 6.32 18.04 -9.11
CA ASN A 72 7.05 17.49 -7.97
C ASN A 72 7.41 16.00 -8.12
N ARG A 73 7.23 15.38 -9.29
CA ARG A 73 7.56 13.97 -9.51
C ARG A 73 9.05 13.67 -9.49
N ARG A 74 9.91 14.66 -9.78
CA ARG A 74 11.35 14.47 -9.80
C ARG A 74 11.89 14.27 -8.39
N ILE A 75 12.75 13.27 -8.23
CA ILE A 75 13.44 13.01 -6.96
C ILE A 75 14.80 13.72 -6.96
N PRO A 76 15.32 14.12 -5.77
CA PRO A 76 16.63 14.76 -5.65
C PRO A 76 17.76 13.91 -6.27
N ALA A 77 18.70 14.55 -6.96
CA ALA A 77 19.83 13.86 -7.60
C ALA A 77 20.65 13.00 -6.62
N GLY A 78 20.81 13.48 -5.36
CA GLY A 78 21.47 12.69 -4.31
C GLY A 78 20.73 11.40 -3.96
N VAL A 79 19.40 11.39 -4.06
CA VAL A 79 18.59 10.15 -3.87
C VAL A 79 18.78 9.22 -5.06
N VAL A 80 18.84 9.74 -6.30
CA VAL A 80 19.17 8.91 -7.50
C VAL A 80 20.53 8.26 -7.34
N THR A 81 21.54 9.03 -6.89
CA THR A 81 22.89 8.51 -6.62
C THR A 81 22.88 7.42 -5.55
N LEU A 82 22.12 7.63 -4.45
CA LEU A 82 21.96 6.63 -3.41
C LEU A 82 21.34 5.34 -3.99
N ILE A 83 20.24 5.44 -4.75
CA ILE A 83 19.61 4.27 -5.39
C ILE A 83 20.62 3.53 -6.29
N GLY A 84 21.43 4.26 -7.03
CA GLY A 84 22.47 3.71 -7.90
C GLY A 84 23.58 2.97 -7.16
N SER A 85 23.80 3.26 -5.88
CA SER A 85 24.79 2.59 -5.03
C SER A 85 24.26 1.32 -4.34
N LEU A 86 22.95 1.07 -4.41
CA LEU A 86 22.35 -0.10 -3.78
C LEU A 86 22.55 -1.36 -4.62
N PRO A 87 22.57 -2.54 -3.99
CA PRO A 87 22.65 -3.82 -4.73
C PRO A 87 21.48 -3.95 -5.72
N HIS A 88 21.77 -4.35 -6.96
CA HIS A 88 20.72 -4.59 -7.99
C HIS A 88 19.73 -5.71 -7.59
N SER A 89 20.11 -6.57 -6.66
CA SER A 89 19.27 -7.63 -6.10
C SER A 89 18.44 -7.19 -4.90
N ALA A 90 18.51 -5.92 -4.48
CA ALA A 90 17.71 -5.42 -3.36
C ALA A 90 16.21 -5.49 -3.68
N ALA A 91 15.41 -5.85 -2.70
CA ALA A 91 13.95 -5.85 -2.88
C ALA A 91 13.43 -4.41 -3.12
N PRO A 92 12.54 -4.18 -4.10
CA PRO A 92 12.02 -2.85 -4.41
C PRO A 92 11.43 -2.10 -3.21
N MET A 93 10.79 -2.81 -2.28
CA MET A 93 10.27 -2.22 -1.04
C MET A 93 11.37 -1.71 -0.10
N ASP A 94 12.55 -2.35 -0.06
CA ASP A 94 13.67 -1.88 0.75
C ASP A 94 14.27 -0.61 0.16
N VAL A 95 14.35 -0.55 -1.16
CA VAL A 95 14.82 0.64 -1.87
C VAL A 95 13.85 1.80 -1.68
N LEU A 96 12.55 1.58 -1.84
CA LEU A 96 11.54 2.61 -1.61
C LEU A 96 11.63 3.16 -0.17
N ARG A 97 11.69 2.29 0.83
CA ARG A 97 11.83 2.69 2.24
C ARG A 97 13.09 3.53 2.48
N THR A 98 14.22 3.07 1.96
CA THR A 98 15.53 3.74 2.12
C THR A 98 15.54 5.10 1.44
N ALA A 99 15.01 5.18 0.22
CA ALA A 99 14.93 6.42 -0.53
C ALA A 99 14.01 7.44 0.15
N VAL A 100 12.82 7.03 0.61
CA VAL A 100 11.90 7.91 1.35
C VAL A 100 12.55 8.44 2.62
N SER A 101 13.25 7.61 3.38
CA SER A 101 13.99 8.05 4.57
C SER A 101 15.09 9.05 4.22
N ALA A 102 15.83 8.81 3.14
CA ALA A 102 16.91 9.70 2.71
C ALA A 102 16.41 11.08 2.22
N MET A 103 15.19 11.14 1.69
CA MET A 103 14.59 12.40 1.19
C MET A 103 14.44 13.46 2.28
N ALA A 104 14.28 13.05 3.55
CA ALA A 104 14.27 14.00 4.68
C ALA A 104 15.48 14.92 4.72
N MET A 105 16.65 14.46 4.25
CA MET A 105 17.88 15.26 4.23
C MET A 105 17.88 16.36 3.16
N PHE A 106 16.95 16.31 2.23
CA PHE A 106 16.80 17.29 1.14
C PHE A 106 15.64 18.26 1.38
N ASP A 107 14.77 17.97 2.36
CA ASP A 107 13.66 18.87 2.73
C ASP A 107 14.16 19.92 3.73
N ARG A 108 13.87 21.19 3.42
CA ARG A 108 14.22 22.35 4.26
C ARG A 108 13.00 23.21 4.58
N LYS A 109 11.80 22.66 4.48
CA LYS A 109 10.56 23.40 4.71
C LYS A 109 10.36 23.69 6.21
N ALA A 110 9.67 24.79 6.47
CA ALA A 110 9.24 25.13 7.82
C ALA A 110 8.09 24.21 8.28
N ASP A 111 7.96 24.01 9.59
CA ASP A 111 6.89 23.24 10.21
C ASP A 111 5.59 24.06 10.23
N SER A 112 4.81 24.01 9.15
CA SER A 112 3.45 24.55 9.05
C SER A 112 2.50 23.53 8.44
N ARG A 113 1.19 23.68 8.64
CA ARG A 113 0.20 22.79 8.02
C ARG A 113 0.29 22.81 6.49
N GLU A 114 0.50 23.98 5.91
CA GLU A 114 0.66 24.13 4.46
C GLU A 114 1.92 23.42 3.97
N SER A 115 3.01 23.51 4.71
CA SER A 115 4.25 22.81 4.44
C SER A 115 4.06 21.28 4.56
N LEU A 116 3.32 20.79 5.57
CA LEU A 116 3.01 19.36 5.71
C LEU A 116 2.19 18.83 4.53
N VAL A 117 1.16 19.55 4.09
CA VAL A 117 0.38 19.19 2.90
C VAL A 117 1.25 19.22 1.64
N GLN A 118 2.12 20.20 1.49
CA GLN A 118 3.05 20.28 0.36
C GLN A 118 4.03 19.09 0.38
N THR A 119 4.61 18.75 1.52
CA THR A 119 5.47 17.57 1.69
C THR A 119 4.71 16.26 1.35
N ALA A 120 3.44 16.16 1.77
CA ALA A 120 2.59 15.02 1.41
C ALA A 120 2.42 14.89 -0.11
N ILE A 121 2.09 16.00 -0.80
CA ILE A 121 1.94 16.03 -2.27
C ILE A 121 3.23 15.58 -2.96
N GLU A 122 4.38 16.08 -2.50
CA GLU A 122 5.68 15.71 -3.05
C GLU A 122 5.98 14.22 -2.87
N LEU A 123 5.78 13.68 -1.67
CA LEU A 123 6.03 12.27 -1.38
C LEU A 123 5.09 11.33 -2.15
N ILE A 124 3.82 11.70 -2.29
CA ILE A 124 2.87 10.98 -3.15
C ILE A 124 3.37 10.99 -4.61
N ALA A 125 3.78 12.16 -5.11
CA ALA A 125 4.24 12.31 -6.49
C ALA A 125 5.56 11.57 -6.78
N GLN A 126 6.49 11.53 -5.81
CA GLN A 126 7.85 11.01 -5.97
C GLN A 126 7.97 9.50 -5.74
N ALA A 127 7.08 8.89 -4.94
CA ALA A 127 7.16 7.46 -4.64
C ALA A 127 7.19 6.57 -5.90
N PRO A 128 6.31 6.78 -6.91
CA PRO A 128 6.39 6.02 -8.16
C PRO A 128 7.70 6.24 -8.92
N THR A 129 8.24 7.45 -8.90
CA THR A 129 9.51 7.77 -9.58
C THR A 129 10.68 7.05 -8.91
N ILE A 130 10.70 6.94 -7.58
CA ILE A 130 11.71 6.13 -6.86
C ILE A 130 11.69 4.69 -7.37
N VAL A 131 10.50 4.11 -7.47
CA VAL A 131 10.30 2.71 -7.86
C VAL A 131 10.76 2.47 -9.30
N THR A 132 10.37 3.34 -10.25
CA THR A 132 10.75 3.20 -11.65
C THR A 132 12.22 3.52 -11.89
N THR A 133 12.80 4.50 -11.18
CA THR A 133 14.25 4.79 -11.20
C THR A 133 15.04 3.56 -10.78
N TYR A 134 14.67 2.92 -9.66
CA TYR A 134 15.33 1.69 -9.25
C TYR A 134 15.17 0.56 -10.26
N HIS A 135 13.97 0.39 -10.82
CA HIS A 135 13.72 -0.61 -11.86
C HIS A 135 14.68 -0.45 -13.05
N HIS A 136 14.89 0.77 -13.53
CA HIS A 136 15.82 1.03 -14.62
C HIS A 136 17.27 0.78 -14.23
N ILE A 137 17.71 1.34 -13.09
CA ILE A 137 19.10 1.20 -12.61
C ILE A 137 19.48 -0.27 -12.41
N ARG A 138 18.64 -1.06 -11.74
CA ARG A 138 18.95 -2.50 -11.51
C ARG A 138 19.04 -3.32 -12.81
N ASN A 139 18.43 -2.83 -13.89
CA ASN A 139 18.51 -3.42 -15.23
C ASN A 139 19.56 -2.74 -16.11
N SER A 140 20.49 -1.95 -15.51
CA SER A 140 21.56 -1.22 -16.22
C SER A 140 21.03 -0.30 -17.31
N ARG A 141 19.89 0.36 -17.06
CA ARG A 141 19.23 1.33 -17.94
C ARG A 141 19.19 2.71 -17.30
N LEU A 142 19.14 3.74 -18.12
CA LEU A 142 18.87 5.10 -17.66
C LEU A 142 17.41 5.22 -17.20
N SER A 143 17.18 5.93 -16.11
CA SER A 143 15.83 6.26 -15.67
C SER A 143 15.13 7.17 -16.67
N ILE A 144 13.81 7.02 -16.78
CA ILE A 144 12.98 7.84 -17.65
C ILE A 144 12.42 9.00 -16.84
N GLU A 145 12.61 10.21 -17.34
CA GLU A 145 12.10 11.42 -16.69
C GLU A 145 10.57 11.44 -16.71
N PRO A 146 9.93 11.85 -15.61
CA PRO A 146 8.48 12.02 -15.57
C PRO A 146 7.97 13.04 -16.59
N ASP A 147 6.84 12.74 -17.23
CA ASP A 147 6.15 13.65 -18.13
C ASP A 147 5.07 14.43 -17.35
N PRO A 148 5.17 15.78 -17.27
CA PRO A 148 4.20 16.57 -16.52
C PRO A 148 2.80 16.64 -17.19
N ARG A 149 2.66 16.22 -18.44
CA ARG A 149 1.38 16.20 -19.15
C ARG A 149 0.50 15.02 -18.76
N LEU A 150 1.10 13.95 -18.28
CA LEU A 150 0.40 12.71 -17.93
C LEU A 150 -0.19 12.76 -16.53
N GLY A 151 -1.35 12.11 -16.32
CA GLY A 151 -1.89 11.82 -15.01
C GLY A 151 -0.95 10.92 -14.20
N HIS A 152 -1.22 10.76 -12.92
CA HIS A 152 -0.27 10.11 -12.01
C HIS A 152 -0.03 8.62 -12.36
N ALA A 153 -1.09 7.85 -12.58
CA ALA A 153 -1.00 6.45 -12.99
C ALA A 153 -0.40 6.28 -14.39
N ALA A 154 -0.81 7.12 -15.34
CA ALA A 154 -0.26 7.12 -16.69
C ALA A 154 1.25 7.41 -16.70
N ASN A 155 1.67 8.39 -15.90
CA ASN A 155 3.09 8.72 -15.76
C ASN A 155 3.92 7.58 -15.15
N PHE A 156 3.37 6.83 -14.19
CA PHE A 156 4.05 5.64 -13.68
C PHE A 156 4.31 4.62 -14.81
N LEU A 157 3.27 4.28 -15.59
CA LEU A 157 3.41 3.33 -16.69
C LEU A 157 4.39 3.84 -17.77
N PHE A 158 4.35 5.15 -18.05
CA PHE A 158 5.30 5.79 -18.95
C PHE A 158 6.74 5.69 -18.45
N THR A 159 6.97 6.07 -17.18
CA THR A 159 8.32 6.01 -16.60
C THR A 159 8.83 4.57 -16.39
N LEU A 160 7.93 3.59 -16.30
CA LEU A 160 8.29 2.17 -16.24
C LEU A 160 8.70 1.61 -17.61
N LYS A 161 7.93 1.94 -18.67
CA LYS A 161 8.03 1.28 -19.99
C LYS A 161 8.73 2.12 -21.06
N GLY A 162 8.80 3.44 -20.91
CA GLY A 162 9.30 4.37 -21.93
C GLY A 162 8.33 4.65 -23.07
N ILE A 163 7.10 4.20 -22.95
CA ILE A 163 6.04 4.37 -23.95
C ILE A 163 4.80 4.91 -23.22
N GLU A 164 4.18 5.93 -23.78
CA GLU A 164 2.93 6.48 -23.26
C GLU A 164 1.85 5.39 -23.25
N PRO A 165 1.21 5.10 -22.09
CA PRO A 165 0.17 4.10 -22.02
C PRO A 165 -1.08 4.60 -22.77
N ASP A 166 -1.86 3.68 -23.29
CA ASP A 166 -3.20 4.03 -23.75
C ASP A 166 -4.12 4.33 -22.55
N GLU A 167 -5.26 4.94 -22.85
CA GLU A 167 -6.22 5.40 -21.84
C GLU A 167 -6.75 4.25 -20.96
N GLN A 168 -6.94 3.08 -21.53
CA GLN A 168 -7.47 1.91 -20.80
C GLN A 168 -6.47 1.39 -19.77
N ASP A 169 -5.18 1.26 -20.13
CA ASP A 169 -4.12 0.85 -19.22
C ASP A 169 -3.93 1.87 -18.09
N ALA A 170 -3.92 3.16 -18.44
CA ALA A 170 -3.80 4.25 -17.50
C ALA A 170 -4.97 4.27 -16.53
N ARG A 171 -6.21 4.14 -17.02
CA ARG A 171 -7.42 4.13 -16.19
C ARG A 171 -7.49 2.90 -15.29
N ALA A 172 -7.10 1.73 -15.77
CA ALA A 172 -7.10 0.52 -14.96
C ALA A 172 -6.15 0.62 -13.76
N LEU A 173 -4.94 1.15 -13.96
CA LEU A 173 -4.02 1.39 -12.85
C LEU A 173 -4.53 2.48 -11.93
N ASP A 174 -5.11 3.55 -12.45
CA ASP A 174 -5.66 4.67 -11.70
C ASP A 174 -6.78 4.20 -10.75
N VAL A 175 -7.77 3.45 -11.26
CA VAL A 175 -8.83 2.86 -10.44
C VAL A 175 -8.26 1.91 -9.39
N CYS A 176 -7.30 1.07 -9.77
CA CYS A 176 -6.62 0.20 -8.83
C CYS A 176 -5.99 1.01 -7.69
N TRP A 177 -5.36 2.14 -7.99
CA TRP A 177 -4.78 3.01 -6.97
C TRP A 177 -5.83 3.74 -6.13
N VAL A 178 -6.95 4.17 -6.70
CA VAL A 178 -8.10 4.68 -5.93
C VAL A 178 -8.54 3.66 -4.87
N LEU A 179 -8.71 2.40 -5.26
CA LEU A 179 -9.16 1.33 -4.37
C LEU A 179 -8.14 0.96 -3.27
N HIS A 180 -6.85 1.24 -3.51
CA HIS A 180 -5.76 0.97 -2.57
C HIS A 180 -5.39 2.18 -1.70
N ALA A 181 -5.92 3.39 -1.99
CA ALA A 181 -5.47 4.66 -1.42
C ALA A 181 -5.53 4.70 0.11
N ASP A 182 -6.55 4.10 0.73
CA ASP A 182 -6.63 3.96 2.18
C ASP A 182 -7.43 2.71 2.62
N HIS A 183 -7.30 2.33 3.89
CA HIS A 183 -8.08 1.26 4.52
C HIS A 183 -8.04 1.37 6.06
N GLY A 184 -8.37 2.52 6.57
CA GLY A 184 -8.43 2.78 8.01
C GLY A 184 -7.12 2.54 8.75
N LEU A 185 -7.24 2.18 10.02
CA LEU A 185 -6.09 1.95 10.91
C LEU A 185 -5.50 0.53 10.75
N ASN A 186 -5.16 0.14 9.52
CA ASN A 186 -4.38 -1.09 9.31
C ASN A 186 -2.97 -0.97 9.93
N ALA A 187 -2.21 -2.07 9.96
CA ALA A 187 -0.94 -2.13 10.67
C ALA A 187 0.06 -1.04 10.21
N SER A 188 0.18 -0.77 8.91
CA SER A 188 1.11 0.26 8.41
C SER A 188 0.64 1.67 8.69
N THR A 189 -0.65 1.95 8.59
CA THR A 189 -1.25 3.24 8.97
C THR A 189 -1.09 3.49 10.47
N PHE A 190 -1.36 2.48 11.29
CA PHE A 190 -1.17 2.58 12.74
C PHE A 190 0.29 2.86 13.10
N ALA A 191 1.24 2.15 12.50
CA ALA A 191 2.67 2.36 12.71
C ALA A 191 3.11 3.78 12.31
N ALA A 192 2.60 4.31 11.19
CA ALA A 192 2.83 5.71 10.79
C ALA A 192 2.30 6.70 11.84
N ARG A 193 1.07 6.48 12.34
CA ARG A 193 0.47 7.33 13.37
C ARG A 193 1.23 7.26 14.70
N VAL A 194 1.74 6.10 15.09
CA VAL A 194 2.61 5.97 16.29
C VAL A 194 3.84 6.86 16.14
N THR A 195 4.52 6.79 14.99
CA THR A 195 5.71 7.62 14.72
C THR A 195 5.35 9.12 14.71
N ALA A 196 4.30 9.49 14.00
CA ALA A 196 3.82 10.88 13.94
C ALA A 196 3.36 11.40 15.32
N SER A 197 2.79 10.55 16.17
CA SER A 197 2.32 10.92 17.52
C SER A 197 3.46 11.39 18.44
N ALA A 198 4.69 10.96 18.15
CA ALA A 198 5.90 11.41 18.83
C ALA A 198 6.44 12.74 18.27
N GLN A 199 5.72 13.41 17.38
CA GLN A 199 6.15 14.63 16.66
C GLN A 199 7.42 14.42 15.82
N SER A 200 7.66 13.18 15.36
CA SER A 200 8.68 12.91 14.33
C SER A 200 8.19 13.37 12.95
N ASP A 201 9.12 13.65 12.03
CA ASP A 201 8.77 14.15 10.70
C ASP A 201 7.98 13.14 9.84
N MET A 202 7.38 13.64 8.75
CA MET A 202 6.54 12.83 7.84
C MET A 202 7.35 11.74 7.13
N TYR A 203 8.63 11.97 6.84
CA TYR A 203 9.49 10.98 6.19
C TYR A 203 9.75 9.78 7.11
N ALA A 204 10.00 10.04 8.41
CA ALA A 204 10.15 8.99 9.42
C ALA A 204 8.86 8.18 9.57
N ALA A 205 7.70 8.85 9.62
CA ALA A 205 6.40 8.19 9.73
C ALA A 205 6.09 7.32 8.49
N LEU A 206 6.35 7.82 7.28
CA LEU A 206 6.18 7.04 6.05
C LEU A 206 7.19 5.90 5.92
N THR A 207 8.45 6.11 6.34
CA THR A 207 9.46 5.05 6.40
C THR A 207 8.98 3.88 7.28
N THR A 208 8.37 4.21 8.42
CA THR A 208 7.76 3.21 9.32
C THR A 208 6.58 2.51 8.67
N ALA A 209 5.70 3.23 7.96
CA ALA A 209 4.57 2.66 7.24
C ALA A 209 5.03 1.68 6.14
N ILE A 210 5.99 2.09 5.30
CA ILE A 210 6.55 1.27 4.22
C ILE A 210 7.22 0.02 4.80
N GLY A 211 8.00 0.15 5.88
CA GLY A 211 8.62 -0.96 6.57
C GLY A 211 7.60 -1.97 7.12
N THR A 212 6.49 -1.47 7.67
CA THR A 212 5.39 -2.31 8.18
C THR A 212 4.64 -2.99 7.03
N LEU A 213 4.37 -2.27 5.93
CA LEU A 213 3.69 -2.83 4.76
C LEU A 213 4.48 -3.98 4.14
N LYS A 214 5.81 -3.91 4.11
CA LYS A 214 6.69 -5.00 3.62
C LYS A 214 6.49 -6.31 4.37
N GLY A 215 5.98 -6.28 5.60
CA GLY A 215 5.78 -7.48 6.42
C GLY A 215 4.97 -8.57 5.71
N THR A 216 5.43 -9.82 5.81
CA THR A 216 4.86 -10.98 5.09
C THR A 216 3.40 -11.30 5.42
N ILE A 217 2.89 -10.78 6.52
CA ILE A 217 1.49 -10.93 6.96
C ILE A 217 0.65 -9.66 6.73
N HIS A 218 1.18 -8.68 5.98
CA HIS A 218 0.49 -7.41 5.69
C HIS A 218 0.43 -7.13 4.18
N GLY A 219 1.45 -6.57 3.55
CA GLY A 219 1.32 -6.01 2.18
C GLY A 219 1.84 -6.87 1.04
N GLY A 220 2.53 -7.99 1.31
CA GLY A 220 3.12 -8.83 0.26
C GLY A 220 2.15 -9.86 -0.36
N ALA A 221 0.84 -9.71 -0.18
CA ALA A 221 -0.12 -10.72 -0.61
C ALA A 221 -0.29 -10.75 -2.14
N ASN A 222 -0.36 -9.60 -2.81
CA ASN A 222 -0.53 -9.52 -4.27
C ASN A 222 0.65 -10.13 -5.04
N GLN A 223 1.88 -9.91 -4.61
CA GLN A 223 3.06 -10.58 -5.17
C GLN A 223 2.94 -12.10 -5.01
N LYS A 224 2.61 -12.59 -3.81
CA LYS A 224 2.44 -14.02 -3.54
C LYS A 224 1.28 -14.64 -4.33
N VAL A 225 0.22 -13.88 -4.61
CA VAL A 225 -0.87 -14.35 -5.48
C VAL A 225 -0.32 -14.62 -6.88
N MET A 226 0.44 -13.68 -7.47
CA MET A 226 0.97 -13.91 -8.81
C MET A 226 2.01 -15.05 -8.83
N GLU A 227 2.88 -15.12 -7.81
CA GLU A 227 3.81 -16.24 -7.65
C GLU A 227 3.07 -17.58 -7.57
N MET A 228 1.95 -17.64 -6.82
CA MET A 228 1.08 -18.82 -6.74
C MET A 228 0.48 -19.17 -8.10
N LEU A 229 -0.07 -18.19 -8.84
CA LEU A 229 -0.61 -18.42 -10.18
C LEU A 229 0.47 -18.94 -11.15
N LEU A 230 1.67 -18.34 -11.11
CA LEU A 230 2.83 -18.76 -11.90
C LEU A 230 3.34 -20.16 -11.54
N ASP A 231 3.13 -20.62 -10.31
CA ASP A 231 3.49 -21.96 -9.85
C ASP A 231 2.43 -23.02 -10.28
N ILE A 232 1.15 -22.66 -10.17
CA ILE A 232 0.03 -23.53 -10.62
C ILE A 232 0.10 -23.74 -12.14
N ARG A 233 0.16 -22.68 -12.92
CA ARG A 233 0.23 -22.61 -14.39
C ARG A 233 -0.92 -23.23 -15.17
N ASP A 234 -1.56 -24.29 -14.69
CA ASP A 234 -2.58 -25.05 -15.41
C ASP A 234 -3.87 -25.16 -14.57
N LEU A 235 -5.02 -24.93 -15.21
CA LEU A 235 -6.33 -25.02 -14.59
C LEU A 235 -6.58 -26.39 -13.92
N ASN A 236 -6.06 -27.47 -14.51
CA ASN A 236 -6.22 -28.82 -13.99
C ASN A 236 -5.39 -29.07 -12.70
N ARG A 237 -4.42 -28.24 -12.39
CA ARG A 237 -3.56 -28.35 -11.20
C ARG A 237 -4.09 -27.60 -9.98
N VAL A 238 -5.15 -26.80 -10.13
CA VAL A 238 -5.69 -25.94 -9.06
C VAL A 238 -6.08 -26.77 -7.84
N GLU A 239 -6.82 -27.86 -8.03
CA GLU A 239 -7.31 -28.70 -6.93
C GLU A 239 -6.16 -29.43 -6.21
N GLU A 240 -5.22 -29.98 -6.95
CA GLU A 240 -4.01 -30.63 -6.39
C GLU A 240 -3.16 -29.62 -5.60
N TYR A 241 -2.91 -28.45 -6.17
CA TYR A 241 -2.11 -27.39 -5.54
C TYR A 241 -2.76 -26.91 -4.24
N LEU A 242 -4.07 -26.64 -4.29
CA LEU A 242 -4.84 -26.21 -3.13
C LEU A 242 -4.86 -27.32 -2.05
N GLY A 243 -5.06 -28.56 -2.42
CA GLY A 243 -5.02 -29.71 -1.52
C GLY A 243 -3.67 -29.81 -0.80
N ASN A 244 -2.56 -29.57 -1.50
CA ASN A 244 -1.22 -29.54 -0.91
C ASN A 244 -1.02 -28.38 0.07
N LEU A 245 -1.50 -27.17 -0.26
CA LEU A 245 -1.45 -26.04 0.66
C LEU A 245 -2.22 -26.32 1.95
N LEU A 246 -3.43 -26.85 1.83
CA LEU A 246 -4.31 -27.14 2.95
C LEU A 246 -3.78 -28.25 3.85
N LYS A 247 -3.18 -29.29 3.28
CA LYS A 247 -2.55 -30.39 4.03
C LYS A 247 -1.41 -29.88 4.93
N HIS A 248 -0.72 -28.81 4.53
CA HIS A 248 0.37 -28.22 5.28
C HIS A 248 -0.05 -26.99 6.09
N GLU A 249 -1.35 -26.76 6.28
CA GLU A 249 -1.94 -25.62 7.02
C GLU A 249 -1.40 -24.24 6.55
N ARG A 250 -1.02 -24.13 5.27
CA ARG A 250 -0.51 -22.89 4.70
C ARG A 250 -1.68 -21.95 4.35
N LYS A 251 -1.46 -20.65 4.56
CA LYS A 251 -2.41 -19.63 4.13
C LYS A 251 -2.47 -19.55 2.61
N ILE A 252 -3.67 -19.35 2.07
CA ILE A 252 -3.89 -19.11 0.65
C ILE A 252 -3.72 -17.61 0.41
N PRO A 253 -2.71 -17.16 -0.38
CA PRO A 253 -2.52 -15.75 -0.67
C PRO A 253 -3.74 -15.13 -1.36
N GLY A 254 -4.09 -13.89 -1.02
CA GLY A 254 -5.20 -13.18 -1.62
C GLY A 254 -6.60 -13.57 -1.13
N PHE A 255 -6.71 -14.48 -0.14
CA PHE A 255 -7.99 -14.92 0.41
C PHE A 255 -8.15 -14.59 1.89
N GLY A 256 -9.39 -14.30 2.25
CA GLY A 256 -9.79 -13.92 3.59
C GLY A 256 -9.41 -12.48 3.95
N HIS A 257 -10.14 -11.91 4.88
CA HIS A 257 -9.92 -10.56 5.37
C HIS A 257 -10.13 -10.50 6.89
N ARG A 258 -9.35 -9.65 7.56
CA ARG A 258 -9.43 -9.55 9.04
C ARG A 258 -10.74 -8.89 9.49
N ILE A 259 -11.28 -7.97 8.68
CA ILE A 259 -12.45 -7.16 9.01
C ILE A 259 -13.69 -7.67 8.27
N TYR A 260 -13.66 -7.71 6.93
CA TYR A 260 -14.80 -8.16 6.12
C TYR A 260 -15.13 -9.63 6.39
N LYS A 261 -16.42 -9.91 6.55
CA LYS A 261 -16.95 -11.27 6.73
C LYS A 261 -17.39 -11.91 5.42
N GLY A 262 -17.73 -11.11 4.43
CA GLY A 262 -18.04 -11.49 3.06
C GLY A 262 -16.96 -11.02 2.09
N GLU A 263 -17.37 -10.75 0.85
CA GLU A 263 -16.49 -10.27 -0.20
C GLU A 263 -16.00 -8.83 0.11
N ASP A 264 -14.73 -8.57 -0.13
CA ASP A 264 -14.14 -7.24 -0.06
C ASP A 264 -14.77 -6.35 -1.14
N PRO A 265 -15.35 -5.19 -0.81
CA PRO A 265 -16.11 -4.35 -1.77
C PRO A 265 -15.29 -3.87 -2.97
N ARG A 266 -13.97 -3.96 -2.90
CA ARG A 266 -13.05 -3.57 -3.97
C ARG A 266 -12.85 -4.65 -5.04
N VAL A 267 -13.14 -5.91 -4.70
CA VAL A 267 -12.83 -7.08 -5.53
C VAL A 267 -13.60 -7.05 -6.85
N SER A 268 -14.87 -6.69 -6.83
CA SER A 268 -15.69 -6.66 -8.06
C SER A 268 -15.14 -5.71 -9.12
N TYR A 269 -14.58 -4.57 -8.71
CA TYR A 269 -13.93 -3.60 -9.61
C TYR A 269 -12.63 -4.16 -10.17
N LEU A 270 -11.77 -4.71 -9.31
CA LEU A 270 -10.48 -5.27 -9.73
C LEU A 270 -10.64 -6.49 -10.63
N ARG A 271 -11.65 -7.33 -10.38
CA ARG A 271 -11.99 -8.48 -11.24
C ARG A 271 -12.32 -8.03 -12.65
N ARG A 272 -13.23 -7.05 -12.82
CA ARG A 272 -13.60 -6.52 -14.15
C ARG A 272 -12.39 -5.90 -14.88
N LEU A 273 -11.57 -5.15 -14.17
CA LEU A 273 -10.36 -4.54 -14.76
C LEU A 273 -9.33 -5.60 -15.14
N ALA A 274 -9.12 -6.63 -14.30
CA ALA A 274 -8.21 -7.73 -14.59
C ALA A 274 -8.67 -8.52 -15.82
N GLU A 275 -9.97 -8.83 -15.95
CA GLU A 275 -10.55 -9.47 -17.11
C GLU A 275 -10.27 -8.67 -18.39
N THR A 276 -10.66 -7.40 -18.39
CA THR A 276 -10.49 -6.49 -19.53
C THR A 276 -9.02 -6.37 -19.98
N LEU A 277 -8.09 -6.21 -19.03
CA LEU A 277 -6.66 -6.11 -19.33
C LEU A 277 -6.06 -7.44 -19.77
N CYS A 278 -6.45 -8.55 -19.16
CA CYS A 278 -5.98 -9.88 -19.55
C CYS A 278 -6.46 -10.23 -20.96
N GLU A 279 -7.68 -9.87 -21.35
CA GLU A 279 -8.18 -10.03 -22.72
C GLU A 279 -7.35 -9.19 -23.70
N LYS A 280 -7.22 -7.89 -23.44
CA LYS A 280 -6.45 -6.95 -24.27
C LYS A 280 -5.00 -7.39 -24.50
N THR A 281 -4.35 -7.88 -23.46
CA THR A 281 -2.92 -8.25 -23.48
C THR A 281 -2.67 -9.72 -23.84
N ARG A 282 -3.71 -10.48 -24.16
CA ARG A 282 -3.66 -11.93 -24.42
C ARG A 282 -3.15 -12.75 -23.22
N ASN A 283 -3.49 -12.31 -22.04
CA ASN A 283 -3.15 -12.93 -20.77
C ASN A 283 -4.38 -13.60 -20.10
N MET A 284 -5.45 -13.93 -20.85
CA MET A 284 -6.71 -14.48 -20.32
C MET A 284 -6.50 -15.72 -19.45
N HIS A 285 -5.49 -16.50 -19.77
CA HIS A 285 -5.11 -17.68 -18.99
C HIS A 285 -4.96 -17.37 -17.48
N TRP A 286 -4.35 -16.25 -17.12
CA TRP A 286 -4.17 -15.88 -15.70
C TRP A 286 -5.48 -15.46 -15.04
N PHE A 287 -6.37 -14.82 -15.79
CA PHE A 287 -7.70 -14.47 -15.30
C PHE A 287 -8.58 -15.74 -15.10
N GLU A 288 -8.60 -16.64 -16.09
CA GLU A 288 -9.31 -17.92 -16.00
C GLU A 288 -8.80 -18.78 -14.85
N LEU A 289 -7.47 -18.82 -14.65
CA LEU A 289 -6.83 -19.52 -13.54
C LEU A 289 -7.23 -18.91 -12.19
N SER A 290 -7.32 -17.57 -12.12
CA SER A 290 -7.79 -16.87 -10.92
C SER A 290 -9.24 -17.22 -10.62
N ASN A 291 -10.13 -17.19 -11.61
CA ASN A 291 -11.55 -17.55 -11.42
C ASN A 291 -11.69 -18.99 -10.93
N LYS A 292 -10.98 -19.96 -11.57
CA LYS A 292 -11.00 -21.35 -11.14
C LYS A 292 -10.50 -21.54 -9.70
N LEU A 293 -9.45 -20.81 -9.33
CA LEU A 293 -8.90 -20.86 -7.97
C LEU A 293 -9.89 -20.25 -6.97
N GLU A 294 -10.52 -19.10 -7.29
CA GLU A 294 -11.54 -18.48 -6.45
C GLU A 294 -12.71 -19.43 -6.19
N GLU A 295 -13.31 -20.00 -7.24
CA GLU A 295 -14.42 -20.96 -7.13
C GLU A 295 -14.04 -22.15 -6.23
N THR A 296 -12.83 -22.67 -6.41
CA THR A 296 -12.33 -23.80 -5.63
C THR A 296 -12.13 -23.43 -4.17
N VAL A 297 -11.53 -22.27 -3.86
CA VAL A 297 -11.31 -21.83 -2.48
C VAL A 297 -12.63 -21.51 -1.76
N ILE A 298 -13.57 -20.86 -2.44
CA ILE A 298 -14.91 -20.60 -1.87
C ILE A 298 -15.60 -21.93 -1.55
N ARG A 299 -15.59 -22.89 -2.47
CA ARG A 299 -16.21 -24.22 -2.26
C ARG A 299 -15.57 -24.99 -1.10
N GLU A 300 -14.23 -25.02 -1.01
CA GLU A 300 -13.51 -25.86 -0.05
C GLU A 300 -13.37 -25.20 1.34
N LYS A 301 -13.34 -23.86 1.41
CA LYS A 301 -13.02 -23.13 2.65
C LYS A 301 -14.02 -22.02 3.01
N GLY A 302 -14.91 -21.64 2.12
CA GLY A 302 -15.81 -20.50 2.35
C GLY A 302 -15.06 -19.17 2.51
N LEU A 303 -13.83 -19.06 1.97
CA LEU A 303 -13.03 -17.84 2.01
C LEU A 303 -13.22 -17.06 0.72
N TYR A 304 -13.51 -15.77 0.86
CA TYR A 304 -13.63 -14.84 -0.25
C TYR A 304 -12.29 -14.22 -0.61
N PRO A 305 -12.06 -13.85 -1.89
CA PRO A 305 -10.89 -13.08 -2.29
C PRO A 305 -10.88 -11.69 -1.63
N ASN A 306 -9.71 -11.19 -1.37
CA ASN A 306 -9.49 -9.79 -1.01
C ASN A 306 -8.89 -9.02 -2.20
N MET A 307 -8.69 -7.70 -2.03
CA MET A 307 -8.20 -6.84 -3.11
C MET A 307 -6.88 -7.30 -3.74
N ASP A 308 -6.01 -7.98 -2.98
CA ASP A 308 -4.70 -8.44 -3.49
C ASP A 308 -4.83 -9.52 -4.56
N PHE A 309 -5.95 -10.28 -4.55
CA PHE A 309 -6.14 -11.41 -5.44
C PHE A 309 -6.24 -10.98 -6.91
N TYR A 310 -7.16 -10.07 -7.24
CA TYR A 310 -7.34 -9.62 -8.63
C TYR A 310 -6.41 -8.46 -9.03
N SER A 311 -5.78 -7.76 -8.07
CA SER A 311 -4.73 -6.81 -8.42
C SER A 311 -3.49 -7.50 -9.01
N ALA A 312 -3.24 -8.77 -8.68
CA ALA A 312 -2.09 -9.51 -9.17
C ALA A 312 -2.14 -9.77 -10.70
N PRO A 313 -3.17 -10.41 -11.27
CA PRO A 313 -3.27 -10.56 -12.72
C PRO A 313 -3.42 -9.22 -13.46
N LEU A 314 -4.05 -8.20 -12.84
CA LEU A 314 -4.13 -6.85 -13.37
C LEU A 314 -2.73 -6.24 -13.56
N TYR A 315 -1.89 -6.22 -12.51
CA TYR A 315 -0.53 -5.70 -12.60
C TYR A 315 0.33 -6.50 -13.58
N TYR A 316 0.15 -7.81 -13.62
CA TYR A 316 0.86 -8.67 -14.55
C TYR A 316 0.50 -8.35 -16.01
N ALA A 317 -0.79 -8.18 -16.31
CA ALA A 317 -1.27 -7.76 -17.61
C ALA A 317 -0.75 -6.37 -18.04
N LEU A 318 -0.60 -5.45 -17.07
CA LEU A 318 0.05 -4.15 -17.30
C LEU A 318 1.57 -4.27 -17.46
N GLY A 319 2.17 -5.46 -17.45
CA GLY A 319 3.61 -5.67 -17.60
C GLY A 319 4.46 -5.14 -16.44
N ILE A 320 3.88 -4.97 -15.26
CA ILE A 320 4.61 -4.59 -14.06
C ILE A 320 5.35 -5.83 -13.54
N PRO A 321 6.66 -5.77 -13.23
CA PRO A 321 7.39 -6.89 -12.64
C PRO A 321 6.79 -7.36 -11.31
N VAL A 322 6.69 -8.67 -11.12
CA VAL A 322 6.01 -9.28 -9.96
C VAL A 322 6.59 -8.81 -8.63
N ASP A 323 7.91 -8.66 -8.54
CA ASP A 323 8.59 -8.18 -7.32
C ASP A 323 8.34 -6.70 -7.00
N MET A 324 7.71 -5.96 -7.92
CA MET A 324 7.28 -4.57 -7.72
C MET A 324 5.82 -4.44 -7.24
N PHE A 325 5.04 -5.51 -7.17
CA PHE A 325 3.61 -5.42 -6.85
C PHE A 325 3.34 -4.78 -5.48
N THR A 326 4.12 -5.14 -4.46
CA THR A 326 3.99 -4.51 -3.14
C THR A 326 4.32 -3.01 -3.17
N THR A 327 5.22 -2.57 -4.08
CA THR A 327 5.50 -1.14 -4.24
C THR A 327 4.34 -0.40 -4.89
N MET A 328 3.54 -1.04 -5.74
CA MET A 328 2.30 -0.45 -6.29
C MET A 328 1.30 -0.15 -5.18
N PHE A 329 1.13 -1.12 -4.27
CA PHE A 329 0.33 -0.91 -3.07
C PHE A 329 0.86 0.28 -2.25
N ALA A 330 2.18 0.36 -2.01
CA ALA A 330 2.79 1.45 -1.26
C ALA A 330 2.56 2.82 -1.95
N CYS A 331 2.80 2.92 -3.26
CA CYS A 331 2.60 4.15 -4.04
C CYS A 331 1.16 4.68 -3.92
N SER A 332 0.18 3.80 -4.07
CA SER A 332 -1.22 4.18 -3.86
C SER A 332 -1.50 4.62 -2.42
N ARG A 333 -1.02 3.87 -1.43
CA ARG A 333 -1.29 4.10 -0.02
C ARG A 333 -0.60 5.35 0.55
N MET A 334 0.35 5.95 -0.18
CA MET A 334 0.97 7.22 0.23
C MET A 334 -0.07 8.30 0.55
N ALA A 335 -1.17 8.39 -0.23
CA ALA A 335 -2.24 9.36 0.01
C ALA A 335 -2.94 9.14 1.36
N GLY A 336 -3.30 7.89 1.68
CA GLY A 336 -3.91 7.55 2.96
C GLY A 336 -2.95 7.75 4.13
N TRP A 337 -1.72 7.26 4.02
CA TRP A 337 -0.73 7.42 5.08
C TRP A 337 -0.46 8.89 5.40
N THR A 338 -0.25 9.73 4.37
CA THR A 338 0.02 11.17 4.59
C THR A 338 -1.18 11.89 5.19
N GLY A 339 -2.41 11.54 4.77
CA GLY A 339 -3.63 12.06 5.39
C GLY A 339 -3.71 11.70 6.88
N HIS A 340 -3.47 10.43 7.23
CA HIS A 340 -3.46 9.97 8.62
C HIS A 340 -2.33 10.59 9.46
N ILE A 341 -1.16 10.84 8.87
CA ILE A 341 -0.04 11.50 9.54
C ILE A 341 -0.40 12.94 9.86
N ILE A 342 -0.97 13.69 8.90
CA ILE A 342 -1.44 15.07 9.10
C ILE A 342 -2.51 15.12 10.19
N GLU A 343 -3.50 14.23 10.14
CA GLU A 343 -4.54 14.13 11.18
C GLU A 343 -3.93 13.85 12.56
N GLN A 344 -2.89 13.01 12.65
CA GLN A 344 -2.22 12.71 13.91
C GLN A 344 -1.47 13.91 14.48
N TYR A 345 -0.82 14.72 13.64
CA TYR A 345 -0.19 15.98 14.09
C TYR A 345 -1.23 16.97 14.62
N GLU A 346 -2.40 17.06 13.97
CA GLU A 346 -3.49 17.92 14.44
C GLU A 346 -4.05 17.49 15.80
N LEU A 347 -4.16 16.16 16.04
CA LEU A 347 -4.59 15.62 17.32
C LEU A 347 -3.57 15.84 18.45
N ASN A 348 -2.29 15.98 18.12
CA ASN A 348 -1.17 16.25 19.04
C ASN A 348 -1.17 15.37 20.31
N ARG A 349 -1.51 14.09 20.16
CA ARG A 349 -1.61 13.12 21.27
C ARG A 349 -0.67 11.95 21.02
N LEU A 350 0.24 11.71 21.98
CA LEU A 350 1.17 10.57 21.94
C LEU A 350 0.41 9.24 22.09
N ILE A 351 0.64 8.33 21.16
CA ILE A 351 0.15 6.95 21.21
C ILE A 351 1.16 6.12 22.01
N ARG A 352 0.83 5.80 23.24
CA ARG A 352 1.69 5.04 24.15
C ARG A 352 0.85 4.04 24.98
N PRO A 353 0.63 2.83 24.47
CA PRO A 353 -0.05 1.79 25.20
C PRO A 353 0.77 1.33 26.43
N LEU A 354 0.10 0.82 27.45
CA LEU A 354 0.74 0.16 28.57
C LEU A 354 1.04 -1.29 28.21
N GLY A 355 2.22 -1.77 28.59
CA GLY A 355 2.55 -3.20 28.49
C GLY A 355 2.05 -3.97 29.71
N ASP A 356 1.48 -5.16 29.49
CA ASP A 356 1.22 -6.13 30.56
C ASP A 356 2.47 -6.99 30.77
N TYR A 357 3.17 -6.77 31.87
CA TYR A 357 4.40 -7.50 32.16
C TYR A 357 4.09 -8.91 32.69
N VAL A 358 4.36 -9.91 31.88
CA VAL A 358 4.13 -11.33 32.20
C VAL A 358 5.40 -12.07 32.67
N GLY A 359 6.51 -11.38 32.85
CA GLY A 359 7.75 -11.93 33.33
C GLY A 359 7.82 -12.03 34.86
N SER A 360 8.90 -12.58 35.41
CA SER A 360 9.12 -12.68 36.89
C SER A 360 9.44 -11.32 37.47
N LEU A 361 8.71 -10.95 38.56
CA LEU A 361 8.95 -9.72 39.32
C LEU A 361 9.99 -9.91 40.47
N LYS A 362 10.47 -11.14 40.70
CA LYS A 362 11.30 -11.49 41.85
C LYS A 362 12.52 -12.30 41.45
N ARG A 363 13.33 -11.76 40.55
CA ARG A 363 14.66 -12.32 40.25
C ARG A 363 15.72 -11.49 40.98
N GLU A 364 16.55 -12.15 41.77
CA GLU A 364 17.71 -11.52 42.39
C GLU A 364 18.84 -11.36 41.36
N TYR A 365 19.57 -10.27 41.51
CA TYR A 365 20.80 -10.10 40.70
C TYR A 365 21.88 -11.05 41.28
N VAL A 366 22.42 -11.89 40.40
CA VAL A 366 23.55 -12.78 40.73
C VAL A 366 24.79 -12.22 40.02
N PRO A 367 25.88 -11.88 40.74
CA PRO A 367 27.15 -11.48 40.16
C PRO A 367 27.65 -12.51 39.12
N ILE A 368 28.39 -12.06 38.12
CA ILE A 368 28.77 -12.90 36.96
C ILE A 368 29.58 -14.15 37.40
N GLU A 369 30.44 -13.97 38.38
CA GLU A 369 31.29 -15.03 38.96
C GLU A 369 30.50 -16.13 39.70
N ASN A 370 29.23 -15.85 40.05
CA ASN A 370 28.34 -16.78 40.77
C ASN A 370 27.24 -17.36 39.86
N ARG A 371 27.27 -17.06 38.54
CA ARG A 371 26.33 -17.61 37.57
C ARG A 371 26.81 -18.98 37.09
N LYS A 372 25.92 -19.95 37.14
CA LYS A 372 26.15 -21.30 36.61
C LYS A 372 25.84 -21.38 35.10
#